data_ddc992296abc8f8b47034f306fddc66b
#
_entry.id   ddc992296abc8f8b47034f306fddc66b
#
_cell.length_a   1.000
_cell.length_b   1.000
_cell.length_c   1.000
_cell.angle_alpha   90.00
_cell.angle_beta   90.00
_cell.angle_gamma   90.00
#
_symmetry.space_group_name_H-M   'P 1'
#
loop_
_entity.id
_entity.type
_entity.pdbx_description
1 polymer ?
#
loop_
_entity_poly.entity_id
_entity_poly.type
_entity_poly.pdbx_seq_one_letter_code
_entity_poly.pdbx_strand_id
1 'polypeptide(L)'
;MDLIRADRRAGRTIAFANGCFDLLHAGHIRYLQAAAAEADRLVVAVNDDAVAATKGPGRPILTAIDRAELVAALRGVDYVTIFPEATVTALLELLQPDVHCKGTDYTVESVPERETVLRYGGRIAIVGDPKDHSTRDLLARIRG
;
A
#
# COMPACT_ATOMS: atom_id res chain seq x y z
N MET A 1 -9.20 -12.30 -5.83
CA MET A 1 -8.94 -12.31 -7.30
C MET A 1 -10.22 -12.24 -8.13
N ASP A 2 -11.24 -13.00 -7.79
CA ASP A 2 -12.48 -13.00 -8.60
C ASP A 2 -13.20 -11.67 -8.63
N LEU A 3 -13.21 -10.93 -7.49
CA LEU A 3 -13.80 -9.60 -7.41
C LEU A 3 -13.06 -8.59 -8.28
N ILE A 4 -11.73 -8.67 -8.29
CA ILE A 4 -10.90 -7.79 -9.12
C ILE A 4 -11.10 -8.10 -10.60
N ARG A 5 -11.19 -9.38 -10.96
CA ARG A 5 -11.49 -9.79 -12.34
C ARG A 5 -12.87 -9.28 -12.77
N ALA A 6 -13.86 -9.34 -11.87
CA ALA A 6 -15.20 -8.81 -12.15
C ALA A 6 -15.16 -7.30 -12.39
N ASP A 7 -14.41 -6.56 -11.58
CA ASP A 7 -14.22 -5.12 -11.79
C ASP A 7 -13.59 -4.83 -13.15
N ARG A 8 -12.57 -5.58 -13.53
CA ARG A 8 -11.93 -5.42 -14.85
C ARG A 8 -12.88 -5.70 -15.99
N ARG A 9 -13.70 -6.75 -15.88
CA ARG A 9 -14.71 -7.05 -16.90
C ARG A 9 -15.75 -5.93 -17.01
N ALA A 10 -16.00 -5.20 -15.93
CA ALA A 10 -16.88 -4.04 -15.92
C ALA A 10 -16.19 -2.74 -16.40
N GLY A 11 -14.93 -2.84 -16.83
CA GLY A 11 -14.18 -1.68 -17.34
C GLY A 11 -13.56 -0.79 -16.26
N ARG A 12 -13.53 -1.24 -15.00
CA ARG A 12 -12.96 -0.46 -13.91
C ARG A 12 -11.45 -0.57 -13.88
N THR A 13 -10.80 0.56 -13.57
CA THR A 13 -9.35 0.61 -13.38
C THR A 13 -8.99 0.31 -11.92
N ILE A 14 -7.79 -0.22 -11.72
CA ILE A 14 -7.30 -0.68 -10.42
C ILE A 14 -6.04 0.09 -10.03
N ALA A 15 -6.07 0.72 -8.86
CA ALA A 15 -4.89 1.26 -8.20
C ALA A 15 -4.41 0.29 -7.13
N PHE A 16 -3.12 0.29 -6.87
CA PHE A 16 -2.49 -0.59 -5.89
C PHE A 16 -1.57 0.23 -4.98
N ALA A 17 -1.69 0.00 -3.68
CA ALA A 17 -0.82 0.58 -2.67
C ALA A 17 -0.38 -0.52 -1.70
N ASN A 18 0.79 -0.37 -1.09
CA ASN A 18 1.29 -1.34 -0.13
C ASN A 18 2.02 -0.68 1.02
N GLY A 19 2.12 -1.38 2.14
CA GLY A 19 2.86 -0.91 3.30
C GLY A 19 2.67 -1.82 4.49
N CYS A 20 3.36 -1.48 5.58
CA CYS A 20 3.13 -2.14 6.86
C CYS A 20 1.87 -1.62 7.54
N PHE A 21 1.66 -0.32 7.54
CA PHE A 21 0.50 0.35 8.18
C PHE A 21 0.36 -0.04 9.65
N ASP A 22 1.47 -0.05 10.38
CA ASP A 22 1.50 -0.57 11.75
C ASP A 22 0.71 0.32 12.73
N LEU A 23 1.00 1.61 12.75
CA LEU A 23 0.17 2.59 13.45
C LEU A 23 -0.31 3.60 12.42
N LEU A 24 -1.61 3.58 12.14
CA LEU A 24 -2.17 4.51 11.17
C LEU A 24 -2.12 5.93 11.71
N HIS A 25 -1.66 6.83 10.86
CA HIS A 25 -1.62 8.26 11.15
C HIS A 25 -2.13 9.03 9.92
N ALA A 26 -2.25 10.35 10.05
CA ALA A 26 -2.81 11.18 8.98
C ALA A 26 -2.06 11.03 7.65
N GLY A 27 -0.75 10.82 7.69
CA GLY A 27 0.04 10.60 6.49
C GLY A 27 -0.37 9.35 5.72
N HIS A 28 -0.65 8.23 6.43
CA HIS A 28 -1.16 7.00 5.80
C HIS A 28 -2.52 7.23 5.15
N ILE A 29 -3.41 7.95 5.84
CA ILE A 29 -4.76 8.21 5.33
C ILE A 29 -4.70 9.06 4.08
N ARG A 30 -3.89 10.13 4.08
CA ARG A 30 -3.70 10.99 2.91
C ARG A 30 -3.12 10.23 1.72
N TYR A 31 -2.13 9.37 1.98
CA TYR A 31 -1.54 8.50 0.96
C TYR A 31 -2.59 7.58 0.34
N LEU A 32 -3.36 6.87 1.17
CA LEU A 32 -4.35 5.91 0.68
C LEU A 32 -5.52 6.60 -0.03
N GLN A 33 -5.97 7.75 0.45
CA GLN A 33 -7.03 8.50 -0.22
C GLN A 33 -6.55 9.07 -1.56
N ALA A 34 -5.31 9.54 -1.65
CA ALA A 34 -4.75 9.98 -2.91
C ALA A 34 -4.56 8.82 -3.88
N ALA A 35 -4.17 7.63 -3.39
CA ALA A 35 -4.09 6.43 -4.21
C ALA A 35 -5.49 6.03 -4.74
N ALA A 36 -6.52 6.11 -3.91
CA ALA A 36 -7.89 5.80 -4.30
C ALA A 36 -8.39 6.71 -5.43
N ALA A 37 -7.93 7.96 -5.45
CA ALA A 37 -8.32 8.93 -6.48
C ALA A 37 -7.71 8.63 -7.86
N GLU A 38 -6.71 7.73 -7.93
CA GLU A 38 -6.01 7.41 -9.18
C GLU A 38 -6.76 6.43 -10.07
N ALA A 39 -7.72 5.70 -9.53
CA ALA A 39 -8.45 4.66 -10.28
C ALA A 39 -9.85 4.43 -9.69
N ASP A 40 -10.61 3.54 -10.31
CA ASP A 40 -11.98 3.21 -9.87
C ASP A 40 -11.99 2.37 -8.61
N ARG A 41 -10.98 1.52 -8.41
CA ARG A 41 -10.84 0.63 -7.25
C ARG A 41 -9.43 0.72 -6.68
N LEU A 42 -9.31 0.62 -5.36
CA LEU A 42 -8.03 0.57 -4.68
C LEU A 42 -7.85 -0.78 -3.98
N VAL A 43 -6.75 -1.44 -4.29
CA VAL A 43 -6.27 -2.63 -3.60
C VAL A 43 -5.10 -2.22 -2.71
N VAL A 44 -5.15 -2.60 -1.44
CA VAL A 44 -4.05 -2.35 -0.49
C VAL A 44 -3.47 -3.67 -0.03
N ALA A 45 -2.16 -3.82 -0.17
CA ALA A 45 -1.43 -4.97 0.32
C ALA A 45 -0.70 -4.61 1.61
N VAL A 46 -0.94 -5.40 2.66
CA VAL A 46 -0.37 -5.20 3.99
C VAL A 46 0.70 -6.27 4.24
N ASN A 47 1.91 -5.84 4.62
CA ASN A 47 2.98 -6.78 4.96
C ASN A 47 2.58 -7.65 6.15
N ASP A 48 2.95 -8.94 6.11
CA ASP A 48 2.73 -9.82 7.24
C ASP A 48 3.63 -9.42 8.44
N ASP A 49 3.43 -10.12 9.55
CA ASP A 49 4.15 -9.79 10.79
C ASP A 49 5.66 -10.04 10.68
N ALA A 50 6.07 -11.07 9.95
CA ALA A 50 7.49 -11.38 9.79
C ALA A 50 8.23 -10.29 9.02
N VAL A 51 7.65 -9.76 7.95
CA VAL A 51 8.23 -8.66 7.19
C VAL A 51 8.19 -7.36 8.00
N ALA A 52 7.08 -7.09 8.68
CA ALA A 52 6.95 -5.91 9.52
C ALA A 52 7.99 -5.89 10.65
N ALA A 53 8.35 -7.06 11.21
CA ALA A 53 9.36 -7.18 12.25
C ALA A 53 10.74 -6.70 11.80
N THR A 54 11.04 -6.75 10.51
CA THR A 54 12.32 -6.27 9.97
C THR A 54 12.47 -4.75 10.03
N LYS A 55 11.40 -4.02 10.32
CA LYS A 55 11.39 -2.55 10.35
C LYS A 55 11.98 -1.96 11.63
N GLY A 56 12.20 -2.79 12.64
CA GLY A 56 12.84 -2.35 13.88
C GLY A 56 12.38 -3.15 15.09
N PRO A 57 13.10 -2.98 16.24
CA PRO A 57 12.75 -3.66 17.48
C PRO A 57 11.33 -3.32 17.95
N GLY A 58 10.61 -4.32 18.47
CA GLY A 58 9.24 -4.14 18.95
C GLY A 58 8.20 -3.97 17.84
N ARG A 59 8.56 -4.24 16.60
CA ARG A 59 7.64 -4.18 15.46
C ARG A 59 7.20 -5.58 15.02
N PRO A 60 5.95 -5.80 14.55
CA PRO A 60 4.89 -4.79 14.52
C PRO A 60 4.26 -4.58 15.90
N ILE A 61 3.63 -3.43 16.09
CA ILE A 61 2.81 -3.15 17.28
C ILE A 61 1.47 -3.88 17.15
N LEU A 62 0.88 -3.85 15.97
CA LEU A 62 -0.40 -4.51 15.66
C LEU A 62 -0.15 -5.70 14.74
N THR A 63 -0.94 -6.77 14.94
CA THR A 63 -0.88 -7.94 14.05
C THR A 63 -1.30 -7.58 12.64
N ALA A 64 -0.88 -8.38 11.66
CA ALA A 64 -1.26 -8.16 10.26
C ALA A 64 -2.78 -8.17 10.08
N ILE A 65 -3.49 -9.04 10.79
CA ILE A 65 -4.96 -9.11 10.73
C ILE A 65 -5.58 -7.81 11.23
N ASP A 66 -5.12 -7.28 12.35
CA ASP A 66 -5.64 -6.03 12.90
C ASP A 66 -5.30 -4.84 11.99
N ARG A 67 -4.09 -4.81 11.44
CA ARG A 67 -3.67 -3.76 10.51
C ARG A 67 -4.52 -3.78 9.24
N ALA A 68 -4.77 -4.96 8.69
CA ALA A 68 -5.62 -5.13 7.51
C ALA A 68 -7.05 -4.69 7.79
N GLU A 69 -7.59 -5.01 8.96
CA GLU A 69 -8.94 -4.60 9.37
C GLU A 69 -9.06 -3.08 9.44
N LEU A 70 -8.08 -2.41 10.06
CA LEU A 70 -8.06 -0.96 10.14
C LEU A 70 -7.98 -0.30 8.76
N VAL A 71 -7.12 -0.81 7.88
CA VAL A 71 -6.99 -0.30 6.51
C VAL A 71 -8.29 -0.50 5.73
N ALA A 72 -8.91 -1.68 5.87
CA ALA A 72 -10.16 -2.00 5.18
C ALA A 72 -11.33 -1.08 5.57
N ALA A 73 -11.28 -0.50 6.76
CA ALA A 73 -12.31 0.42 7.25
C ALA A 73 -12.17 1.83 6.69
N LEU A 74 -11.08 2.16 6.02
CA LEU A 74 -10.86 3.50 5.48
C LEU A 74 -11.66 3.71 4.20
N ARG A 75 -12.17 4.94 4.04
CA ARG A 75 -12.84 5.33 2.81
C ARG A 75 -11.90 5.24 1.63
N GLY A 76 -12.42 4.70 0.52
CA GLY A 76 -11.68 4.57 -0.72
C GLY A 76 -10.92 3.26 -0.86
N VAL A 77 -10.76 2.48 0.21
CA VAL A 77 -10.13 1.16 0.15
C VAL A 77 -11.20 0.13 -0.18
N ASP A 78 -11.03 -0.54 -1.31
CA ASP A 78 -12.00 -1.54 -1.79
C ASP A 78 -11.60 -2.96 -1.42
N TYR A 79 -10.30 -3.28 -1.51
CA TYR A 79 -9.80 -4.62 -1.22
C TYR A 79 -8.50 -4.54 -0.42
N VAL A 80 -8.34 -5.45 0.53
CA VAL A 80 -7.12 -5.57 1.34
C VAL A 80 -6.62 -7.00 1.29
N THR A 81 -5.32 -7.17 1.14
CA THR A 81 -4.67 -8.47 1.23
C THR A 81 -3.45 -8.39 2.14
N ILE A 82 -3.11 -9.50 2.79
CA ILE A 82 -1.87 -9.64 3.55
C ILE A 82 -0.92 -10.46 2.69
N PHE A 83 0.33 -10.03 2.58
CA PHE A 83 1.30 -10.73 1.75
C PHE A 83 2.60 -11.00 2.53
N PRO A 84 3.20 -12.20 2.34
CA PRO A 84 4.36 -12.64 3.10
C PRO A 84 5.71 -12.22 2.51
N GLU A 85 5.74 -11.79 1.25
CA GLU A 85 6.97 -11.45 0.56
C GLU A 85 7.52 -10.10 1.00
N ALA A 86 8.85 -9.94 0.97
CA ALA A 86 9.51 -8.68 1.29
C ALA A 86 9.22 -7.59 0.24
N THR A 87 8.92 -7.99 -0.99
CA THR A 87 8.58 -7.08 -2.09
C THR A 87 7.22 -7.42 -2.67
N VAL A 88 6.60 -6.47 -3.36
CA VAL A 88 5.27 -6.67 -3.97
C VAL A 88 5.35 -7.12 -5.43
N THR A 89 6.53 -7.47 -5.93
CA THR A 89 6.71 -7.85 -7.33
C THR A 89 5.77 -8.98 -7.77
N ALA A 90 5.68 -10.05 -6.97
CA ALA A 90 4.81 -11.18 -7.29
C ALA A 90 3.33 -10.78 -7.34
N LEU A 91 2.89 -9.93 -6.40
CA LEU A 91 1.52 -9.43 -6.40
C LEU A 91 1.24 -8.53 -7.60
N LEU A 92 2.17 -7.66 -7.96
CA LEU A 92 2.04 -6.81 -9.14
C LEU A 92 1.92 -7.63 -10.41
N GLU A 93 2.72 -8.68 -10.56
CA GLU A 93 2.65 -9.59 -11.71
C GLU A 93 1.32 -10.33 -11.76
N LEU A 94 0.80 -10.73 -10.60
CA LEU A 94 -0.47 -11.44 -10.51
C LEU A 94 -1.68 -10.53 -10.77
N LEU A 95 -1.71 -9.37 -10.15
CA LEU A 95 -2.84 -8.44 -10.20
C LEU A 95 -2.79 -7.51 -11.41
N GLN A 96 -1.59 -7.12 -11.84
CA GLN A 96 -1.36 -6.16 -12.91
C GLN A 96 -2.22 -4.89 -12.78
N PRO A 97 -2.13 -4.19 -11.63
CA PRO A 97 -2.92 -2.98 -11.45
C PRO A 97 -2.53 -1.90 -12.46
N ASP A 98 -3.50 -1.10 -12.87
CA ASP A 98 -3.25 -0.02 -13.82
C ASP A 98 -2.29 1.02 -13.27
N VAL A 99 -2.37 1.27 -11.95
CA VAL A 99 -1.55 2.26 -11.26
C VAL A 99 -0.94 1.65 -10.00
N HIS A 100 0.39 1.72 -9.89
CA HIS A 100 1.10 1.39 -8.66
C HIS A 100 1.42 2.69 -7.93
N CYS A 101 0.85 2.90 -6.75
CA CYS A 101 0.98 4.14 -5.98
C CYS A 101 2.07 4.01 -4.93
N LYS A 102 2.95 5.00 -4.88
CA LYS A 102 4.01 5.11 -3.87
C LYS A 102 3.96 6.49 -3.21
N GLY A 103 4.50 6.57 -2.00
CA GLY A 103 4.58 7.82 -1.26
C GLY A 103 5.67 8.76 -1.78
N THR A 104 5.68 9.97 -1.24
CA THR A 104 6.54 11.08 -1.74
C THR A 104 8.03 10.94 -1.39
N ASP A 105 8.41 9.92 -0.63
CA ASP A 105 9.83 9.57 -0.43
C ASP A 105 10.44 8.84 -1.64
N TYR A 106 9.61 8.54 -2.66
CA TYR A 106 10.03 7.97 -3.94
C TYR A 106 9.83 8.98 -5.07
N THR A 107 10.57 8.79 -6.15
CA THR A 107 10.26 9.38 -7.46
C THR A 107 9.83 8.25 -8.38
N VAL A 108 9.23 8.56 -9.52
CA VAL A 108 8.84 7.53 -10.51
C VAL A 108 10.04 6.65 -10.87
N GLU A 109 11.23 7.26 -11.02
CA GLU A 109 12.45 6.55 -11.41
C GLU A 109 13.04 5.70 -10.28
N SER A 110 12.81 6.06 -9.01
CA SER A 110 13.41 5.37 -7.87
C SER A 110 12.57 4.22 -7.33
N VAL A 111 11.35 4.03 -7.83
CA VAL A 111 10.48 2.93 -7.36
C VAL A 111 11.09 1.59 -7.74
N PRO A 112 11.35 0.70 -6.76
CA PRO A 112 12.02 -0.58 -7.03
C PRO A 112 11.29 -1.46 -8.05
N GLU A 113 9.97 -1.42 -8.08
CA GLU A 113 9.12 -2.25 -8.94
C GLU A 113 8.80 -1.61 -10.29
N ARG A 114 9.45 -0.52 -10.64
CA ARG A 114 9.18 0.26 -11.85
C ARG A 114 9.19 -0.58 -13.12
N GLU A 115 10.22 -1.41 -13.29
CA GLU A 115 10.34 -2.26 -14.49
C GLU A 115 9.19 -3.25 -14.60
N THR A 116 8.79 -3.86 -13.48
CA THR A 116 7.67 -4.80 -13.44
C THR A 116 6.38 -4.11 -13.88
N VAL A 117 6.09 -2.93 -13.34
CA VAL A 117 4.88 -2.17 -13.66
C VAL A 117 4.86 -1.78 -15.15
N LEU A 118 5.95 -1.25 -15.66
CA LEU A 118 6.02 -0.84 -17.06
C LEU A 118 5.91 -2.01 -18.02
N ARG A 119 6.43 -3.18 -17.62
CA ARG A 119 6.42 -4.38 -18.46
C ARG A 119 5.00 -4.85 -18.78
N TYR A 120 4.07 -4.77 -17.83
CA TYR A 120 2.69 -5.17 -18.09
C TYR A 120 1.80 -4.02 -18.56
N GLY A 121 2.35 -2.83 -18.77
CA GLY A 121 1.62 -1.69 -19.30
C GLY A 121 0.96 -0.78 -18.26
N GLY A 122 1.31 -0.93 -16.98
CA GLY A 122 0.84 -0.04 -15.92
C GLY A 122 1.68 1.24 -15.82
N ARG A 123 1.29 2.09 -14.87
CA ARG A 123 2.03 3.31 -14.56
C ARG A 123 2.28 3.43 -13.05
N ILE A 124 3.24 4.27 -12.69
CA ILE A 124 3.55 4.59 -11.31
C ILE A 124 3.04 6.00 -11.00
N ALA A 125 2.36 6.15 -9.87
CA ALA A 125 1.93 7.44 -9.36
C ALA A 125 2.57 7.69 -8.00
N ILE A 126 3.16 8.86 -7.82
CA ILE A 126 3.66 9.32 -6.53
C ILE A 126 2.58 10.16 -5.91
N VAL A 127 2.05 9.72 -4.78
CA VAL A 127 0.83 10.30 -4.19
C VAL A 127 1.01 10.59 -2.70
N GLY A 128 0.13 11.45 -2.19
CA GLY A 128 0.13 11.84 -0.78
C GLY A 128 0.93 13.10 -0.53
N ASP A 129 0.96 13.50 0.74
CA ASP A 129 1.67 14.70 1.15
C ASP A 129 3.16 14.41 1.37
N PRO A 130 4.02 15.45 1.40
CA PRO A 130 5.39 15.30 1.89
C PRO A 130 5.39 14.67 3.28
N LYS A 131 6.39 13.82 3.57
CA LYS A 131 6.40 13.06 4.82
C LYS A 131 6.69 13.95 6.03
N ASP A 132 5.62 14.37 6.70
CA ASP A 132 5.65 15.05 7.99
C ASP A 132 5.38 14.09 9.15
N HIS A 133 4.85 12.90 8.85
CA HIS A 133 4.43 11.92 9.84
C HIS A 133 5.01 10.54 9.52
N SER A 134 5.41 9.81 10.57
CA SER A 134 5.80 8.42 10.43
C SER A 134 5.42 7.64 11.69
N THR A 135 5.27 6.33 11.54
CA THR A 135 5.06 5.44 12.69
C THR A 135 6.25 5.50 13.64
N ARG A 136 7.46 5.64 13.10
CA ARG A 136 8.69 5.78 13.90
C ARG A 136 8.64 7.03 14.78
N ASP A 137 8.20 8.17 14.23
CA ASP A 137 8.08 9.41 14.99
C ASP A 137 7.01 9.30 16.09
N LEU A 138 5.88 8.68 15.80
CA LEU A 138 4.84 8.43 16.79
C LEU A 138 5.34 7.56 17.92
N LEU A 139 6.06 6.47 17.61
CA LEU A 139 6.62 5.59 18.61
C LEU A 139 7.65 6.31 19.48
N ALA A 140 8.48 7.16 18.89
CA ALA A 140 9.46 7.96 19.63
C ALA A 140 8.76 8.90 20.62
N ARG A 141 7.67 9.56 20.24
CA ARG A 141 6.88 10.42 21.12
C ARG A 141 6.24 9.64 22.28
N ILE A 142 5.71 8.46 22.00
CA ILE A 142 5.07 7.62 23.01
C ILE A 142 6.10 7.11 24.03
N ARG A 143 7.28 6.71 23.56
CA ARG A 143 8.34 6.16 24.40
C ARG A 143 9.13 7.22 25.17
N GLY A 144 8.93 8.46 24.84
CA GLY A 144 9.59 9.59 25.49
C GLY A 144 10.97 9.82 25.04
#